data_54aa738398e31e4acbb249ead60073f8
#
_entry.id   54aa738398e31e4acbb249ead60073f8
#
_cell.length_a   1.000
_cell.length_b   1.000
_cell.length_c   1.000
_cell.angle_alpha   90.00
_cell.angle_beta   90.00
_cell.angle_gamma   90.00
#
_symmetry.space_group_name_H-M   'P 1'
#
loop_
_entity.id
_entity.type
_entity.pdbx_description
1 polymer ?
#
loop_
_entity_poly.entity_id
_entity_poly.type
_entity_poly.pdbx_seq_one_letter_code
_entity_poly.pdbx_strand_id
1 'polypeptide(L)'
;MRVELAWPLAQPAQSGSAQTPTARPLVLDTNIVLDLLVFADPATALLRQLLQAGALGWIATATMRSELERVLAYDHIAPRVAFYGLSTSGVLALFDAHARRVPVAVRLPTVVCRDTDDQPFLDLAAAHGAVLLSKDKAVLALRKRLRSHGADVGSVLVQARPGAEAGVPMV
;
A
#
# COMPACT_ATOMS: atom_id res chain seq x y z
N MET A 1 -3.00 13.33 -1.52
CA MET A 1 -2.10 13.31 -0.34
C MET A 1 -0.95 12.38 -0.63
N ARG A 2 0.27 12.87 -0.51
CA ARG A 2 1.48 12.13 -0.89
C ARG A 2 2.11 11.48 0.32
N VAL A 3 2.59 10.25 0.18
CA VAL A 3 3.49 9.62 1.15
C VAL A 3 4.90 9.71 0.58
N GLU A 4 5.75 10.46 1.26
CA GLU A 4 7.15 10.53 0.92
C GLU A 4 7.89 9.38 1.61
N LEU A 5 8.48 8.52 0.80
CA LEU A 5 9.36 7.48 1.31
C LEU A 5 10.81 7.92 1.12
N ALA A 6 11.52 7.98 2.22
CA ALA A 6 12.97 8.04 2.15
C ALA A 6 13.45 6.68 1.62
N TRP A 7 13.88 6.68 0.37
CA TRP A 7 14.48 5.52 -0.24
C TRP A 7 15.97 5.47 0.15
N PRO A 8 16.45 4.40 0.76
CA PRO A 8 17.89 4.22 0.85
C PRO A 8 18.37 4.02 -0.57
N LEU A 9 19.09 5.01 -1.11
CA LEU A 9 19.97 4.77 -2.24
C LEU A 9 20.79 3.52 -1.91
N ALA A 10 20.81 2.57 -2.84
CA ALA A 10 21.59 1.36 -2.71
C ALA A 10 23.00 1.77 -2.26
N GLN A 11 23.29 1.58 -0.98
CA GLN A 11 24.64 1.71 -0.52
C GLN A 11 25.42 0.55 -1.14
N PRO A 12 26.58 0.82 -1.75
CA PRO A 12 27.43 -0.26 -2.20
C PRO A 12 27.66 -1.19 -1.01
N ALA A 13 27.47 -2.49 -1.24
CA ALA A 13 27.59 -3.51 -0.24
C ALA A 13 28.91 -3.34 0.53
N GLN A 14 28.81 -2.82 1.74
CA GLN A 14 29.90 -2.97 2.69
C GLN A 14 29.86 -4.39 3.20
N SER A 15 30.87 -5.13 2.85
CA SER A 15 31.12 -6.48 3.33
C SER A 15 31.12 -6.50 4.86
N GLY A 16 30.15 -7.13 5.46
CA GLY A 16 30.12 -7.34 6.90
C GLY A 16 28.69 -7.36 7.47
N SER A 17 28.16 -8.58 7.67
CA SER A 17 26.86 -8.92 8.19
C SER A 17 25.68 -8.63 7.23
N ALA A 18 25.19 -9.72 6.66
CA ALA A 18 23.99 -9.78 5.83
C ALA A 18 22.74 -9.55 6.67
N GLN A 19 22.43 -8.28 6.97
CA GLN A 19 21.07 -7.92 7.29
C GLN A 19 20.43 -7.51 5.96
N THR A 20 19.65 -8.42 5.38
CA THR A 20 18.74 -8.10 4.29
C THR A 20 17.85 -6.96 4.78
N PRO A 21 17.83 -5.77 4.15
CA PRO A 21 16.93 -4.72 4.57
C PRO A 21 15.51 -5.29 4.51
N THR A 22 14.83 -5.31 5.65
CA THR A 22 13.46 -5.80 5.74
C THR A 22 12.59 -4.88 4.92
N ALA A 23 11.87 -5.43 3.94
CA ALA A 23 10.91 -4.69 3.15
C ALA A 23 9.88 -4.04 4.06
N ARG A 24 9.60 -2.76 3.84
CA ARG A 24 8.56 -2.08 4.61
C ARG A 24 7.19 -2.64 4.24
N PRO A 25 6.35 -3.03 5.22
CA PRO A 25 5.00 -3.51 4.95
C PRO A 25 4.17 -2.45 4.22
N LEU A 26 3.40 -2.92 3.25
CA LEU A 26 2.50 -2.11 2.45
C LEU A 26 1.11 -2.70 2.48
N VAL A 27 0.10 -1.86 2.71
CA VAL A 27 -1.32 -2.21 2.62
C VAL A 27 -1.95 -1.36 1.51
N LEU A 28 -2.67 -1.99 0.61
CA LEU A 28 -3.35 -1.33 -0.51
C LEU A 28 -4.86 -1.47 -0.37
N ASP A 29 -5.56 -0.33 -0.39
CA ASP A 29 -7.00 -0.31 -0.60
C ASP A 29 -7.36 -0.90 -1.97
N THR A 30 -8.52 -1.49 -2.08
CA THR A 30 -8.97 -2.20 -3.30
C THR A 30 -8.89 -1.33 -4.55
N ASN A 31 -9.22 -0.04 -4.47
CA ASN A 31 -9.10 0.88 -5.61
C ASN A 31 -7.66 1.07 -6.08
N ILE A 32 -6.70 1.10 -5.16
CA ILE A 32 -5.27 1.15 -5.51
C ILE A 32 -4.82 -0.16 -6.15
N VAL A 33 -5.33 -1.30 -5.66
CA VAL A 33 -5.05 -2.60 -6.29
C VAL A 33 -5.52 -2.63 -7.74
N LEU A 34 -6.72 -2.10 -8.02
CA LEU A 34 -7.23 -1.97 -9.40
C LEU A 34 -6.35 -1.07 -10.25
N ASP A 35 -5.93 0.08 -9.73
CA ASP A 35 -5.02 0.99 -10.43
C ASP A 35 -3.68 0.33 -10.77
N LEU A 36 -3.17 -0.51 -9.86
CA LEU A 36 -1.89 -1.21 -10.05
C LEU A 36 -1.99 -2.38 -11.01
N LEU A 37 -2.99 -3.25 -10.83
CA LEU A 37 -3.07 -4.55 -11.51
C LEU A 37 -3.92 -4.53 -12.79
N VAL A 38 -4.92 -3.66 -12.86
CA VAL A 38 -5.86 -3.61 -13.98
C VAL A 38 -5.61 -2.40 -14.88
N PHE A 39 -5.65 -1.20 -14.31
CA PHE A 39 -5.65 0.04 -15.09
C PHE A 39 -4.26 0.54 -15.43
N ALA A 40 -3.21 -0.01 -14.82
CA ALA A 40 -1.83 0.45 -14.98
C ALA A 40 -1.70 1.98 -14.86
N ASP A 41 -2.36 2.56 -13.87
CA ASP A 41 -2.38 3.99 -13.64
C ASP A 41 -0.94 4.53 -13.47
N PRO A 42 -0.54 5.59 -14.18
CA PRO A 42 0.81 6.16 -14.05
C PRO A 42 1.18 6.56 -12.61
N ALA A 43 0.21 6.91 -11.79
CA ALA A 43 0.43 7.20 -10.37
C ALA A 43 0.95 5.99 -9.58
N THR A 44 0.80 4.77 -10.08
CA THR A 44 1.31 3.53 -9.47
C THR A 44 2.69 3.11 -9.95
N ALA A 45 3.34 3.88 -10.82
CA ALA A 45 4.63 3.50 -11.41
C ALA A 45 5.72 3.32 -10.35
N LEU A 46 5.86 4.24 -9.40
CA LEU A 46 6.83 4.12 -8.31
C LEU A 46 6.48 2.96 -7.39
N LEU A 47 5.20 2.77 -7.06
CA LEU A 47 4.73 1.63 -6.28
C LEU A 47 5.16 0.30 -6.91
N ARG A 48 4.97 0.16 -8.22
CA ARG A 48 5.38 -1.03 -8.97
C ARG A 48 6.88 -1.25 -8.90
N GLN A 49 7.69 -0.20 -9.09
CA GLN A 49 9.14 -0.27 -8.99
C GLN A 49 9.60 -0.74 -7.60
N LEU A 50 9.01 -0.19 -6.55
CA LEU A 50 9.38 -0.52 -5.17
C LEU A 50 9.00 -1.94 -4.78
N LEU A 51 7.88 -2.44 -5.30
CA LEU A 51 7.48 -3.85 -5.13
C LEU A 51 8.45 -4.79 -5.87
N GLN A 52 8.81 -4.46 -7.10
CA GLN A 52 9.74 -5.26 -7.91
C GLN A 52 11.15 -5.27 -7.30
N ALA A 53 11.58 -4.15 -6.71
CA ALA A 53 12.86 -4.04 -6.04
C ALA A 53 12.91 -4.69 -4.65
N GLY A 54 11.78 -5.17 -4.14
CA GLY A 54 11.70 -5.78 -2.81
C GLY A 54 11.80 -4.79 -1.64
N ALA A 55 11.61 -3.51 -1.89
CA ALA A 55 11.67 -2.47 -0.87
C ALA A 55 10.38 -2.32 -0.08
N LEU A 56 9.27 -2.60 -0.73
CA LEU A 56 7.96 -2.71 -0.11
C LEU A 56 7.51 -4.16 -0.15
N GLY A 57 6.97 -4.62 0.95
CA GLY A 57 6.34 -5.93 1.06
C GLY A 57 4.83 -5.77 1.16
N TRP A 58 4.12 -6.03 0.06
CA TRP A 58 2.66 -5.97 0.08
C TRP A 58 2.08 -7.11 0.90
N ILE A 59 1.27 -6.76 1.89
CA ILE A 59 0.56 -7.70 2.76
C ILE A 59 -0.94 -7.52 2.60
N ALA A 60 -1.68 -8.60 2.66
CA ALA A 60 -3.13 -8.60 2.57
C ALA A 60 -3.73 -9.79 3.32
N THR A 61 -4.98 -9.64 3.73
CA THR A 61 -5.76 -10.71 4.36
C THR A 61 -6.60 -11.47 3.34
N ALA A 62 -7.11 -12.64 3.72
CA ALA A 62 -8.05 -13.39 2.91
C ALA A 62 -9.34 -12.60 2.62
N THR A 63 -9.80 -11.80 3.58
CA THR A 63 -10.99 -10.94 3.42
C THR A 63 -10.78 -9.87 2.34
N MET A 64 -9.59 -9.27 2.28
CA MET A 64 -9.23 -8.28 1.25
C MET A 64 -9.21 -8.91 -0.14
N ARG A 65 -8.72 -10.14 -0.26
CA ARG A 65 -8.77 -10.90 -1.51
C ARG A 65 -10.21 -11.17 -1.96
N SER A 66 -11.06 -11.57 -1.04
CA SER A 66 -12.49 -11.82 -1.32
C SER A 66 -13.22 -10.54 -1.74
N GLU A 67 -12.86 -9.40 -1.15
CA GLU A 67 -13.39 -8.10 -1.58
C GLU A 67 -12.95 -7.76 -3.00
N LEU A 68 -11.68 -7.95 -3.33
CA LEU A 68 -11.19 -7.72 -4.69
C LEU A 68 -11.94 -8.59 -5.71
N GLU A 69 -12.15 -9.86 -5.41
CA GLU A 69 -12.93 -10.78 -6.27
C GLU A 69 -14.34 -10.25 -6.51
N ARG A 70 -15.01 -9.80 -5.46
CA ARG A 70 -16.34 -9.22 -5.54
C ARG A 70 -16.38 -7.95 -6.37
N VAL A 71 -15.42 -7.05 -6.16
CA VAL A 71 -15.32 -5.77 -6.89
C VAL A 71 -15.04 -5.99 -8.38
N LEU A 72 -14.23 -6.97 -8.72
CA LEU A 72 -13.93 -7.33 -10.12
C LEU A 72 -15.19 -7.80 -10.90
N ALA A 73 -16.22 -8.25 -10.19
CA ALA A 73 -17.49 -8.67 -10.78
C ALA A 73 -18.52 -7.53 -10.90
N TYR A 74 -18.24 -6.33 -10.37
CA TYR A 74 -19.16 -5.20 -10.46
C TYR A 74 -19.40 -4.76 -11.91
N ASP A 75 -20.63 -4.36 -12.23
CA ASP A 75 -21.07 -4.00 -13.59
C ASP A 75 -20.23 -2.88 -14.22
N HIS A 76 -19.69 -1.97 -13.41
CA HIS A 76 -18.84 -0.88 -13.88
C HIS A 76 -17.34 -1.22 -13.91
N ILE A 77 -16.94 -2.37 -13.38
CA ILE A 77 -15.53 -2.82 -13.34
C ILE A 77 -15.28 -3.96 -14.33
N ALA A 78 -16.14 -4.98 -14.37
CA ALA A 78 -15.94 -6.16 -15.19
C ALA A 78 -15.70 -5.86 -16.67
N PRO A 79 -16.43 -4.93 -17.34
CA PRO A 79 -16.16 -4.57 -18.72
C PRO A 79 -14.77 -3.92 -18.92
N ARG A 80 -14.29 -3.17 -17.94
CA ARG A 80 -12.97 -2.54 -17.99
C ARG A 80 -11.85 -3.57 -17.84
N VAL A 81 -12.03 -4.56 -16.99
CA VAL A 81 -11.09 -5.69 -16.85
C VAL A 81 -10.96 -6.41 -18.20
N ALA A 82 -12.06 -6.73 -18.86
CA ALA A 82 -12.09 -7.36 -20.17
C ALA A 82 -11.47 -6.47 -21.25
N PHE A 83 -11.70 -5.16 -21.21
CA PHE A 83 -11.11 -4.20 -22.13
C PHE A 83 -9.58 -4.22 -22.12
N TYR A 84 -8.97 -4.39 -20.94
CA TYR A 84 -7.51 -4.52 -20.79
C TYR A 84 -6.98 -5.94 -21.10
N GLY A 85 -7.83 -6.83 -21.61
CA GLY A 85 -7.44 -8.20 -21.93
C GLY A 85 -7.21 -9.08 -20.71
N LEU A 86 -7.76 -8.71 -19.55
CA LEU A 86 -7.62 -9.41 -18.29
C LEU A 86 -8.87 -10.21 -17.96
N SER A 87 -8.72 -11.17 -17.06
CA SER A 87 -9.82 -11.91 -16.45
C SER A 87 -9.79 -11.77 -14.95
N THR A 88 -10.92 -12.03 -14.28
CA THR A 88 -10.99 -12.05 -12.82
C THR A 88 -9.96 -13.01 -12.22
N SER A 89 -9.89 -14.22 -12.75
CA SER A 89 -8.90 -15.22 -12.28
C SER A 89 -7.46 -14.77 -12.51
N GLY A 90 -7.17 -14.10 -13.62
CA GLY A 90 -5.86 -13.55 -13.92
C GLY A 90 -5.43 -12.45 -12.96
N VAL A 91 -6.34 -11.53 -12.64
CA VAL A 91 -6.07 -10.46 -11.66
C VAL A 91 -5.85 -11.05 -10.26
N LEU A 92 -6.66 -12.01 -9.85
CA LEU A 92 -6.48 -12.68 -8.55
C LEU A 92 -5.16 -13.46 -8.49
N ALA A 93 -4.74 -14.07 -9.59
CA ALA A 93 -3.44 -14.73 -9.66
C ALA A 93 -2.28 -13.74 -9.49
N LEU A 94 -2.36 -12.54 -10.09
CA LEU A 94 -1.39 -11.48 -9.89
C LEU A 94 -1.37 -10.99 -8.43
N PHE A 95 -2.53 -10.83 -7.84
CA PHE A 95 -2.65 -10.50 -6.42
C PHE A 95 -1.96 -11.55 -5.54
N ASP A 96 -2.26 -12.83 -5.76
CA ASP A 96 -1.67 -13.93 -4.99
C ASP A 96 -0.15 -14.04 -5.19
N ALA A 97 0.35 -13.69 -6.38
CA ALA A 97 1.78 -13.72 -6.66
C ALA A 97 2.56 -12.59 -5.97
N HIS A 98 1.93 -11.44 -5.75
CA HIS A 98 2.60 -10.24 -5.24
C HIS A 98 2.27 -9.91 -3.79
N ALA A 99 1.08 -10.25 -3.30
CA ALA A 99 0.67 -9.99 -1.93
C ALA A 99 0.95 -11.21 -1.03
N ARG A 100 1.64 -10.97 0.08
CA ARG A 100 1.82 -11.99 1.11
C ARG A 100 0.58 -12.05 2.00
N ARG A 101 0.01 -13.24 2.15
CA ARG A 101 -1.14 -13.46 3.02
C ARG A 101 -0.73 -13.36 4.49
N VAL A 102 -1.46 -12.55 5.26
CA VAL A 102 -1.30 -12.41 6.71
C VAL A 102 -2.65 -12.57 7.41
N PRO A 103 -2.65 -12.93 8.71
CA PRO A 103 -3.88 -12.99 9.49
C PRO A 103 -4.57 -11.63 9.61
N VAL A 104 -5.88 -11.65 9.82
CA VAL A 104 -6.67 -10.46 10.10
C VAL A 104 -6.15 -9.80 11.37
N ALA A 105 -5.91 -8.49 11.32
CA ALA A 105 -5.44 -7.73 12.47
C ALA A 105 -6.59 -7.46 13.47
N VAL A 106 -6.22 -7.29 14.72
CA VAL A 106 -7.14 -6.89 15.79
C VAL A 106 -7.65 -5.47 15.49
N ARG A 107 -8.96 -5.27 15.64
CA ARG A 107 -9.59 -3.97 15.42
C ARG A 107 -9.04 -2.93 16.41
N LEU A 108 -8.62 -1.76 15.88
CA LEU A 108 -8.21 -0.62 16.69
C LEU A 108 -9.44 0.03 17.33
N PRO A 109 -9.48 0.14 18.67
CA PRO A 109 -10.60 0.79 19.34
C PRO A 109 -10.58 2.31 19.22
N THR A 110 -9.41 2.91 18.98
CA THR A 110 -9.20 4.36 19.04
C THR A 110 -9.18 5.04 17.67
N VAL A 111 -9.01 4.27 16.60
CA VAL A 111 -9.01 4.78 15.22
C VAL A 111 -10.15 4.12 14.46
N VAL A 112 -11.27 4.82 14.37
CA VAL A 112 -12.50 4.32 13.75
C VAL A 112 -12.74 5.05 12.44
N CYS A 113 -12.82 4.30 11.33
CA CYS A 113 -13.17 4.84 10.03
C CYS A 113 -14.68 5.07 9.91
N ARG A 114 -15.07 6.15 9.24
CA ARG A 114 -16.49 6.42 8.94
C ARG A 114 -17.09 5.35 8.05
N ASP A 115 -16.30 4.84 7.10
CA ASP A 115 -16.66 3.69 6.30
C ASP A 115 -16.13 2.43 6.98
N THR A 116 -17.04 1.59 7.42
CA THR A 116 -16.71 0.34 8.13
C THR A 116 -16.03 -0.67 7.23
N ASP A 117 -16.25 -0.60 5.91
CA ASP A 117 -15.61 -1.49 4.94
C ASP A 117 -14.11 -1.20 4.81
N ASP A 118 -13.68 0.03 5.12
CA ASP A 118 -12.27 0.44 5.08
C ASP A 118 -11.52 0.16 6.39
N GLN A 119 -12.22 -0.09 7.47
CA GLN A 119 -11.60 -0.34 8.78
C GLN A 119 -10.53 -1.44 8.77
N PRO A 120 -10.72 -2.58 8.08
CA PRO A 120 -9.71 -3.64 8.03
C PRO A 120 -8.35 -3.18 7.49
N PHE A 121 -8.33 -2.25 6.53
CA PHE A 121 -7.08 -1.70 5.98
C PHE A 121 -6.33 -0.88 7.02
N LEU A 122 -7.05 -0.08 7.81
CA LEU A 122 -6.48 0.71 8.89
C LEU A 122 -5.90 -0.16 10.00
N ASP A 123 -6.66 -1.16 10.41
CA ASP A 123 -6.25 -2.10 11.46
C ASP A 123 -4.98 -2.86 11.06
N LEU A 124 -4.92 -3.32 9.82
CA LEU A 124 -3.76 -4.04 9.30
C LEU A 124 -2.53 -3.13 9.21
N ALA A 125 -2.71 -1.91 8.69
CA ALA A 125 -1.62 -0.96 8.58
C ALA A 125 -1.04 -0.59 9.96
N ALA A 126 -1.88 -0.38 10.95
CA ALA A 126 -1.44 -0.08 12.31
C ALA A 126 -0.73 -1.26 12.98
N ALA A 127 -1.24 -2.47 12.79
CA ALA A 127 -0.65 -3.68 13.37
C ALA A 127 0.77 -3.96 12.85
N HIS A 128 1.06 -3.59 11.61
CA HIS A 128 2.36 -3.85 10.96
C HIS A 128 3.25 -2.60 10.82
N GLY A 129 2.81 -1.43 11.26
CA GLY A 129 3.53 -0.18 11.02
C GLY A 129 3.72 0.08 9.52
N ALA A 130 2.70 -0.20 8.72
CA ALA A 130 2.76 -0.24 7.28
C ALA A 130 2.54 1.13 6.63
N VAL A 131 2.90 1.22 5.35
CA VAL A 131 2.38 2.24 4.45
C VAL A 131 1.01 1.78 3.96
N LEU A 132 -0.02 2.61 4.12
CA LEU A 132 -1.35 2.39 3.59
C LEU A 132 -1.64 3.37 2.46
N LEU A 133 -1.95 2.86 1.29
CA LEU A 133 -2.38 3.67 0.15
C LEU A 133 -3.88 3.51 -0.08
N SER A 134 -4.57 4.63 -0.10
CA SER A 134 -6.01 4.72 -0.37
C SER A 134 -6.34 6.08 -1.00
N LYS A 135 -7.36 6.11 -1.86
CA LYS A 135 -7.93 7.34 -2.39
C LYS A 135 -9.17 7.78 -1.63
N ASP A 136 -9.63 6.98 -0.68
CA ASP A 136 -10.82 7.27 0.11
C ASP A 136 -10.55 8.39 1.12
N LYS A 137 -11.38 9.43 1.09
CA LYS A 137 -11.25 10.58 1.99
C LYS A 137 -11.44 10.21 3.45
N ALA A 138 -12.28 9.22 3.76
CA ALA A 138 -12.50 8.76 5.11
C ALA A 138 -11.24 8.10 5.71
N VAL A 139 -10.48 7.39 4.88
CA VAL A 139 -9.18 6.81 5.26
C VAL A 139 -8.12 7.91 5.43
N LEU A 140 -8.01 8.79 4.45
CA LEU A 140 -7.01 9.86 4.45
C LEU A 140 -7.20 10.84 5.62
N ALA A 141 -8.42 11.04 6.08
CA ALA A 141 -8.73 11.87 7.25
C ALA A 141 -8.11 11.33 8.55
N LEU A 142 -7.79 10.05 8.62
CA LEU A 142 -7.21 9.39 9.81
C LEU A 142 -5.68 9.33 9.79
N ARG A 143 -5.05 9.95 8.80
CA ARG A 143 -3.59 9.92 8.60
C ARG A 143 -2.79 10.26 9.86
N LYS A 144 -3.16 11.34 10.56
CA LYS A 144 -2.43 11.78 11.75
C LYS A 144 -2.55 10.78 12.90
N ARG A 145 -3.74 10.18 13.06
CA ARG A 145 -3.98 9.18 14.12
C ARG A 145 -3.22 7.88 13.83
N LEU A 146 -3.18 7.44 12.58
CA LEU A 146 -2.45 6.24 12.19
C LEU A 146 -0.94 6.41 12.32
N ARG A 147 -0.42 7.62 12.14
CA ARG A 147 1.01 7.90 12.33
C ARG A 147 1.47 7.59 13.77
N SER A 148 0.66 7.82 14.78
CA SER A 148 0.98 7.45 16.16
C SER A 148 1.08 5.93 16.38
N HIS A 149 0.54 5.13 15.47
CA HIS A 149 0.68 3.68 15.41
C HIS A 149 1.80 3.20 14.48
N GLY A 150 2.62 4.12 13.97
CA GLY A 150 3.72 3.79 13.07
C GLY A 150 3.32 3.59 11.61
N ALA A 151 2.06 3.85 11.24
CA ALA A 151 1.58 3.71 9.88
C ALA A 151 1.57 5.06 9.14
N ASP A 152 2.03 5.06 7.90
CA ASP A 152 1.96 6.21 7.01
C ASP A 152 0.84 6.02 5.98
N VAL A 153 -0.01 7.03 5.83
CA VAL A 153 -1.20 6.96 4.97
C VAL A 153 -1.14 8.03 3.88
N GLY A 154 -1.43 7.66 2.67
CA GLY A 154 -1.54 8.57 1.55
C GLY A 154 -2.22 7.94 0.34
N SER A 155 -2.37 8.72 -0.72
CA SER A 155 -2.99 8.27 -1.97
C SER A 155 -1.97 7.90 -3.05
N VAL A 156 -0.74 8.38 -2.94
CA VAL A 156 0.33 8.14 -3.90
C VAL A 156 1.69 8.13 -3.20
N LEU A 157 2.58 7.29 -3.69
CA LEU A 157 3.98 7.28 -3.26
C LEU A 157 4.78 8.29 -4.08
N VAL A 158 5.64 9.03 -3.40
CA VAL A 158 6.64 9.89 -4.03
C VAL A 158 8.00 9.60 -3.42
N GLN A 159 9.03 9.69 -4.24
CA GLN A 159 10.39 9.55 -3.76
C GLN A 159 10.78 10.82 -2.99
N ALA A 160 11.28 10.65 -1.76
CA ALA A 160 11.86 11.77 -1.03
C ALA A 160 13.11 12.27 -1.78
N ARG A 161 13.23 13.58 -1.99
CA ARG A 161 14.42 14.15 -2.59
C ARG A 161 15.59 13.98 -1.63
N PRO A 162 16.73 13.45 -2.07
CA PRO A 162 17.93 13.49 -1.27
C PRO A 162 18.31 14.96 -1.05
N GLY A 163 18.37 15.42 0.19
CA GLY A 163 18.80 16.77 0.54
C GLY A 163 17.76 17.74 1.08
N ALA A 164 16.53 17.31 1.33
CA ALA A 164 15.63 18.07 2.19
C ALA A 164 15.97 17.79 3.66
N GLU A 165 17.19 18.08 4.06
CA GLU A 165 17.47 18.24 5.48
C GLU A 165 16.62 19.41 5.96
N ALA A 166 15.82 19.13 6.99
CA ALA A 166 15.14 20.17 7.74
C ALA A 166 16.16 21.24 8.09
N GLY A 167 16.01 22.43 7.51
CA GLY A 167 16.88 23.55 7.81
C GLY A 167 16.89 23.72 9.33
N VAL A 168 18.03 23.49 9.93
CA VAL A 168 18.27 23.90 11.30
C VAL A 168 18.21 25.43 11.25
N PRO A 169 17.29 26.07 12.01
CA PRO A 169 17.34 27.51 12.09
C PRO A 169 18.68 27.89 12.70
N MET A 170 19.51 28.53 11.91
CA MET A 170 20.67 29.20 12.47
C MET A 170 20.16 30.36 13.31
N VAL A 171 20.42 30.31 14.61
CA VAL A 171 20.24 31.41 15.53
C VAL A 171 21.35 32.41 15.27
#